data_b618dd5d727d70e41b9e081751bbade6
#
_entry.id   b618dd5d727d70e41b9e081751bbade6
#
_cell.length_a   1.000
_cell.length_b   1.000
_cell.length_c   1.000
_cell.angle_alpha   90.00
_cell.angle_beta   90.00
_cell.angle_gamma   90.00
#
_symmetry.space_group_name_H-M   'P 1'
#
loop_
_entity.id
_entity.type
_entity.pdbx_description
1 polymer ?
#
loop_
_entity_poly.entity_id
_entity_poly.type
_entity_poly.pdbx_seq_one_letter_code
_entity_poly.pdbx_strand_id
1 'polypeptide(L)'
;HFTQAGVVQSEFVAANVGIQVVWSEHMSPYFGAPLKNIKLSVAGAQSRGEFVISQSGIEGGAVYALGRRLRKNALARLDFAPQISRADLHKMISSRKPKDSLSNFLRKSVKLDATKRALVFELTQPMPRDVNGLVAAIKNAPLPLVGPYPMDQAISTAGGVMWEALTPELMLKSHPGIFCAGEMVDWEAPTGGYLITACLATGRWAGRAAANYLSATARL
;
A
#
# COMPACT_ATOMS: atom_id res chain seq x y z
N HIS A 1 -19.33 4.58 -21.23
CA HIS A 1 -20.79 4.72 -21.43
C HIS A 1 -21.43 5.65 -20.39
N PHE A 2 -21.14 5.54 -19.10
CA PHE A 2 -21.74 6.40 -18.07
C PHE A 2 -21.36 7.89 -18.21
N THR A 3 -20.13 8.19 -18.63
CA THR A 3 -19.70 9.58 -18.89
C THR A 3 -20.53 10.23 -20.00
N GLN A 4 -20.84 9.48 -21.07
CA GLN A 4 -21.69 9.93 -22.17
C GLN A 4 -23.14 10.14 -21.73
N ALA A 5 -23.57 9.43 -20.70
CA ALA A 5 -24.90 9.58 -20.09
C ALA A 5 -24.97 10.69 -19.02
N GLY A 6 -23.92 11.48 -18.82
CA GLY A 6 -23.89 12.56 -17.84
C GLY A 6 -23.83 12.11 -16.38
N VAL A 7 -23.45 10.86 -16.11
CA VAL A 7 -23.25 10.34 -14.75
C VAL A 7 -21.93 10.85 -14.21
N VAL A 8 -21.94 11.48 -13.03
CA VAL A 8 -20.75 12.01 -12.39
C VAL A 8 -19.87 10.86 -11.90
N GLN A 9 -18.59 10.85 -12.32
CA GLN A 9 -17.61 9.81 -12.01
C GLN A 9 -16.28 10.41 -11.57
N SER A 10 -15.62 9.74 -10.64
CA SER A 10 -14.18 9.92 -10.36
C SER A 10 -13.35 9.14 -11.37
N GLU A 11 -12.19 9.66 -11.73
CA GLU A 11 -11.21 8.98 -12.58
C GLU A 11 -10.75 7.66 -11.93
N PHE A 12 -10.63 6.61 -12.75
CA PHE A 12 -10.09 5.34 -12.29
C PHE A 12 -8.59 5.45 -12.03
N VAL A 13 -8.18 4.99 -10.85
CA VAL A 13 -6.77 4.88 -10.47
C VAL A 13 -6.48 3.49 -9.93
N ALA A 14 -5.26 3.00 -10.16
CA ALA A 14 -4.82 1.71 -9.64
C ALA A 14 -4.89 1.69 -8.10
N ALA A 15 -5.55 0.71 -7.51
CA ALA A 15 -5.60 0.46 -6.08
C ALA A 15 -5.11 -0.96 -5.78
N ASN A 16 -4.62 -1.22 -4.55
CA ASN A 16 -3.96 -2.49 -4.22
C ASN A 16 -2.92 -2.87 -5.28
N VAL A 17 -1.99 -1.98 -5.53
CA VAL A 17 -1.01 -2.06 -6.61
C VAL A 17 0.40 -1.85 -6.05
N GLY A 18 1.40 -2.44 -6.69
CA GLY A 18 2.81 -2.20 -6.38
C GLY A 18 3.20 -0.74 -6.59
N ILE A 19 4.28 -0.34 -5.94
CA ILE A 19 4.86 1.01 -6.04
C ILE A 19 6.25 0.89 -6.64
N GLN A 20 6.51 1.66 -7.67
CA GLN A 20 7.79 1.69 -8.38
C GLN A 20 8.88 2.29 -7.50
N VAL A 21 10.01 1.60 -7.47
CA VAL A 21 11.26 2.02 -6.82
C VAL A 21 12.39 1.72 -7.78
N VAL A 22 13.29 2.69 -7.97
CA VAL A 22 14.50 2.46 -8.77
C VAL A 22 15.52 1.76 -7.89
N TRP A 23 15.92 0.56 -8.30
CA TRP A 23 16.95 -0.22 -7.62
C TRP A 23 18.29 -0.13 -8.35
N SER A 24 19.38 -0.16 -7.60
CA SER A 24 20.70 -0.43 -8.18
C SER A 24 20.82 -1.93 -8.51
N GLU A 25 21.83 -2.28 -9.30
CA GLU A 25 22.14 -3.68 -9.65
C GLU A 25 22.38 -4.56 -8.42
N HIS A 26 22.81 -3.97 -7.31
CA HIS A 26 22.99 -4.63 -6.03
C HIS A 26 21.71 -5.37 -5.53
N MET A 27 20.54 -4.89 -5.90
CA MET A 27 19.27 -5.49 -5.47
C MET A 27 18.79 -6.65 -6.33
N SER A 28 19.37 -6.87 -7.52
CA SER A 28 18.90 -7.91 -8.45
C SER A 28 18.83 -9.33 -7.87
N PRO A 29 19.77 -9.79 -6.99
CA PRO A 29 19.68 -11.11 -6.38
C PRO A 29 18.52 -11.28 -5.37
N TYR A 30 17.86 -10.19 -5.00
CA TYR A 30 16.80 -10.16 -4.00
C TYR A 30 15.40 -9.96 -4.60
N PHE A 31 15.26 -9.89 -5.91
CA PHE A 31 13.96 -9.81 -6.56
C PHE A 31 13.15 -11.09 -6.33
N GLY A 32 11.89 -10.92 -5.97
CA GLY A 32 11.00 -12.00 -5.52
C GLY A 32 11.12 -12.31 -4.02
N ALA A 33 12.12 -11.76 -3.32
CA ALA A 33 12.30 -12.03 -1.90
C ALA A 33 11.32 -11.24 -1.03
N PRO A 34 10.67 -11.88 -0.04
CA PRO A 34 9.83 -11.19 0.93
C PRO A 34 10.68 -10.46 1.97
N LEU A 35 10.31 -9.23 2.26
CA LEU A 35 10.85 -8.44 3.37
C LEU A 35 9.87 -8.50 4.54
N LYS A 36 10.06 -9.44 5.45
CA LYS A 36 9.14 -9.73 6.56
C LYS A 36 9.41 -8.89 7.79
N ASN A 37 8.40 -8.73 8.64
CA ASN A 37 8.50 -8.06 9.93
C ASN A 37 9.20 -6.70 9.83
N ILE A 38 8.59 -5.82 9.05
CA ILE A 38 9.00 -4.42 8.87
C ILE A 38 7.87 -3.48 9.26
N LYS A 39 8.20 -2.21 9.37
CA LYS A 39 7.22 -1.14 9.43
C LYS A 39 7.47 -0.16 8.29
N LEU A 40 6.47 0.01 7.45
CA LEU A 40 6.43 0.99 6.37
C LEU A 40 5.62 2.20 6.85
N SER A 41 6.12 3.41 6.60
CA SER A 41 5.47 4.66 7.02
C SER A 41 5.48 5.66 5.87
N VAL A 42 4.37 6.37 5.69
CA VAL A 42 4.22 7.43 4.68
C VAL A 42 3.17 8.44 5.13
N ALA A 43 3.48 9.72 5.06
CA ALA A 43 2.56 10.83 5.36
C ALA A 43 1.74 10.62 6.66
N GLY A 44 2.43 10.25 7.76
CA GLY A 44 1.83 10.03 9.09
C GLY A 44 1.11 8.71 9.29
N ALA A 45 0.87 7.93 8.23
CA ALA A 45 0.33 6.58 8.35
C ALA A 45 1.44 5.52 8.40
N GLN A 46 1.13 4.37 8.96
CA GLN A 46 2.08 3.27 9.07
C GLN A 46 1.37 1.91 8.92
N SER A 47 2.09 0.94 8.36
CA SER A 47 1.70 -0.46 8.30
C SER A 47 2.84 -1.33 8.80
N ARG A 48 2.51 -2.37 9.59
CA ARG A 48 3.44 -3.43 9.95
C ARG A 48 3.09 -4.68 9.17
N GLY A 49 4.09 -5.39 8.71
CA GLY A 49 3.87 -6.62 7.96
C GLY A 49 5.06 -6.96 7.09
N GLU A 50 4.75 -7.33 5.87
CA GLU A 50 5.72 -7.70 4.85
C GLU A 50 5.35 -7.11 3.49
N PHE A 51 6.36 -6.99 2.64
CA PHE A 51 6.19 -6.77 1.21
C PHE A 51 7.25 -7.57 0.43
N VAL A 52 7.03 -7.72 -0.85
CA VAL A 52 7.99 -8.36 -1.77
C VAL A 52 8.76 -7.29 -2.51
N ILE A 53 10.06 -7.48 -2.66
CA ILE A 53 10.91 -6.68 -3.54
C ILE A 53 10.78 -7.25 -4.96
N SER A 54 10.25 -6.50 -5.89
CA SER A 54 10.20 -6.88 -7.29
C SER A 54 11.25 -6.11 -8.10
N GLN A 55 11.46 -6.51 -9.33
CA GLN A 55 12.34 -5.80 -10.25
C GLN A 55 11.94 -4.32 -10.44
N SER A 56 10.65 -4.04 -10.39
CA SER A 56 10.09 -2.69 -10.62
C SER A 56 9.87 -1.91 -9.33
N GLY A 57 9.98 -2.53 -8.14
CA GLY A 57 9.75 -1.83 -6.88
C GLY A 57 9.32 -2.73 -5.73
N ILE A 58 8.21 -2.39 -5.08
CA ILE A 58 7.67 -3.09 -3.91
C ILE A 58 6.18 -3.39 -4.07
N GLU A 59 5.74 -4.55 -3.56
CA GLU A 59 4.33 -4.97 -3.61
C GLU A 59 3.97 -5.88 -2.42
N GLY A 60 2.70 -6.04 -2.11
CA GLY A 60 2.22 -6.92 -1.04
C GLY A 60 1.49 -6.20 0.08
N GLY A 61 1.09 -6.93 1.12
CA GLY A 61 0.13 -6.47 2.12
C GLY A 61 0.46 -5.15 2.81
N ALA A 62 1.73 -4.95 3.21
CA ALA A 62 2.14 -3.70 3.86
C ALA A 62 2.08 -2.49 2.91
N VAL A 63 2.28 -2.71 1.60
CA VAL A 63 2.18 -1.69 0.55
C VAL A 63 0.71 -1.38 0.29
N TYR A 64 -0.13 -2.40 0.10
CA TYR A 64 -1.55 -2.23 -0.21
C TYR A 64 -2.31 -1.53 0.93
N ALA A 65 -1.97 -1.82 2.18
CA ALA A 65 -2.54 -1.15 3.34
C ALA A 65 -2.31 0.38 3.36
N LEU A 66 -1.29 0.86 2.66
CA LEU A 66 -0.94 2.28 2.56
C LEU A 66 -1.12 2.83 1.13
N GLY A 67 -1.68 2.06 0.21
CA GLY A 67 -1.71 2.31 -1.23
C GLY A 67 -2.11 3.74 -1.60
N ARG A 68 -3.25 4.24 -1.07
CA ARG A 68 -3.73 5.60 -1.32
C ARG A 68 -2.71 6.68 -0.96
N ARG A 69 -1.93 6.48 0.12
CA ARG A 69 -0.92 7.45 0.55
C ARG A 69 0.38 7.30 -0.23
N LEU A 70 0.78 6.06 -0.51
CA LEU A 70 1.99 5.78 -1.30
C LEU A 70 1.87 6.34 -2.73
N ARG A 71 0.71 6.23 -3.36
CA ARG A 71 0.46 6.81 -4.70
C ARG A 71 0.63 8.34 -4.78
N LYS A 72 0.45 9.02 -3.65
CA LYS A 72 0.46 10.51 -3.57
C LYS A 72 1.76 11.08 -3.00
N ASN A 73 2.73 10.26 -2.64
CA ASN A 73 3.95 10.70 -1.98
C ASN A 73 5.18 10.09 -2.65
N ALA A 74 6.21 10.90 -2.82
CA ALA A 74 7.47 10.47 -3.43
C ALA A 74 8.45 9.81 -2.44
N LEU A 75 8.11 9.73 -1.15
CA LEU A 75 9.00 9.22 -0.10
C LEU A 75 8.23 8.48 0.98
N ALA A 76 8.62 7.24 1.22
CA ALA A 76 8.23 6.45 2.39
C ALA A 76 9.43 6.26 3.33
N ARG A 77 9.19 5.66 4.48
CA ARG A 77 10.22 5.32 5.47
C ARG A 77 10.07 3.88 5.90
N LEU A 78 11.22 3.20 6.04
CA LEU A 78 11.29 1.81 6.48
C LEU A 78 11.95 1.70 7.86
N ASP A 79 11.33 0.89 8.71
CA ASP A 79 11.92 0.37 9.93
C ASP A 79 12.12 -1.13 9.76
N PHE A 80 13.37 -1.55 9.69
CA PHE A 80 13.77 -2.96 9.45
C PHE A 80 13.70 -3.83 10.70
N ALA A 81 13.62 -3.23 11.90
CA ALA A 81 13.59 -3.90 13.18
C ALA A 81 12.54 -3.28 14.13
N PRO A 82 11.24 -3.33 13.78
CA PRO A 82 10.19 -2.67 14.55
C PRO A 82 10.02 -3.23 15.98
N GLN A 83 10.55 -4.41 16.25
CA GLN A 83 10.56 -5.06 17.56
C GLN A 83 11.65 -4.51 18.50
N ILE A 84 12.66 -3.79 17.97
CA ILE A 84 13.75 -3.21 18.76
C ILE A 84 13.50 -1.71 18.93
N SER A 85 13.54 -1.22 20.16
CA SER A 85 13.41 0.22 20.41
C SER A 85 14.62 1.00 19.86
N ARG A 86 14.44 2.31 19.58
CA ARG A 86 15.57 3.16 19.16
C ARG A 86 16.67 3.21 20.23
N ALA A 87 16.28 3.23 21.51
CA ALA A 87 17.21 3.28 22.63
C ALA A 87 18.03 1.98 22.74
N ASP A 88 17.37 0.83 22.60
CA ASP A 88 18.06 -0.47 22.67
C ASP A 88 18.97 -0.65 21.45
N LEU A 89 18.50 -0.29 20.25
CA LEU A 89 19.35 -0.34 19.06
C LEU A 89 20.56 0.58 19.18
N HIS A 90 20.40 1.77 19.75
CA HIS A 90 21.50 2.70 20.01
C HIS A 90 22.53 2.07 20.95
N LYS A 91 22.10 1.46 22.07
CA LYS A 91 22.99 0.74 22.99
C LYS A 91 23.74 -0.40 22.28
N MET A 92 23.02 -1.20 21.48
CA MET A 92 23.61 -2.31 20.73
C MET A 92 24.69 -1.81 19.75
N ILE A 93 24.43 -0.74 19.00
CA ILE A 93 25.39 -0.18 18.04
C ILE A 93 26.60 0.43 18.78
N SER A 94 26.38 1.14 19.88
CA SER A 94 27.44 1.74 20.69
C SER A 94 28.41 0.69 21.29
N SER A 95 27.91 -0.52 21.57
CA SER A 95 28.71 -1.64 22.07
C SER A 95 29.41 -2.46 20.98
N ARG A 96 29.21 -2.12 19.68
CA ARG A 96 29.84 -2.84 18.57
C ARG A 96 31.36 -2.68 18.60
N LYS A 97 32.06 -3.81 18.55
CA LYS A 97 33.54 -3.79 18.52
C LYS A 97 34.02 -3.21 17.19
N PRO A 98 35.08 -2.37 17.18
CA PRO A 98 35.61 -1.77 15.93
C PRO A 98 35.99 -2.78 14.84
N LYS A 99 36.42 -4.00 15.24
CA LYS A 99 36.78 -5.08 14.31
C LYS A 99 35.59 -5.80 13.68
N ASP A 100 34.37 -5.62 14.21
CA ASP A 100 33.20 -6.28 13.68
C ASP A 100 32.70 -5.52 12.43
N SER A 101 32.58 -6.20 11.31
CA SER A 101 31.98 -5.57 10.13
C SER A 101 30.51 -5.22 10.41
N LEU A 102 30.02 -4.13 9.85
CA LEU A 102 28.63 -3.70 10.01
C LEU A 102 27.65 -4.79 9.57
N SER A 103 27.91 -5.44 8.45
CA SER A 103 27.05 -6.53 7.93
C SER A 103 26.97 -7.71 8.93
N ASN A 104 28.09 -8.11 9.53
CA ASN A 104 28.08 -9.17 10.56
C ASN A 104 27.33 -8.74 11.82
N PHE A 105 27.51 -7.50 12.25
CA PHE A 105 26.78 -6.94 13.39
C PHE A 105 25.27 -6.94 13.12
N LEU A 106 24.82 -6.44 11.97
CA LEU A 106 23.41 -6.43 11.59
C LEU A 106 22.82 -7.84 11.56
N ARG A 107 23.57 -8.83 11.05
CA ARG A 107 23.16 -10.24 11.04
C ARG A 107 23.08 -10.85 12.44
N LYS A 108 24.14 -10.72 13.24
CA LYS A 108 24.28 -11.43 14.53
C LYS A 108 23.53 -10.78 15.67
N SER A 109 23.60 -9.45 15.76
CA SER A 109 23.07 -8.69 16.90
C SER A 109 21.66 -8.16 16.61
N VAL A 110 21.44 -7.51 15.48
CA VAL A 110 20.12 -6.96 15.11
C VAL A 110 19.21 -8.01 14.49
N LYS A 111 19.77 -9.18 14.09
CA LYS A 111 19.03 -10.30 13.45
C LYS A 111 18.37 -9.94 12.13
N LEU A 112 19.00 -9.06 11.35
CA LEU A 112 18.54 -8.78 9.99
C LEU A 112 18.99 -9.90 9.06
N ASP A 113 18.05 -10.45 8.29
CA ASP A 113 18.32 -11.41 7.21
C ASP A 113 19.09 -10.77 6.03
N ALA A 114 19.42 -11.55 5.01
CA ALA A 114 20.20 -11.08 3.87
C ALA A 114 19.48 -9.97 3.10
N THR A 115 18.20 -10.12 2.85
CA THR A 115 17.36 -9.17 2.10
C THR A 115 17.28 -7.83 2.82
N LYS A 116 17.01 -7.84 4.13
CA LYS A 116 17.01 -6.61 4.94
C LYS A 116 18.35 -5.90 4.94
N ARG A 117 19.45 -6.65 5.11
CA ARG A 117 20.79 -6.05 5.07
C ARG A 117 21.09 -5.42 3.72
N ALA A 118 20.79 -6.12 2.62
CA ALA A 118 20.95 -5.57 1.28
C ALA A 118 20.19 -4.27 1.12
N LEU A 119 18.94 -4.23 1.55
CA LEU A 119 18.09 -3.04 1.43
C LEU A 119 18.54 -1.89 2.35
N VAL A 120 19.08 -2.18 3.53
CA VAL A 120 19.71 -1.15 4.39
C VAL A 120 20.89 -0.50 3.64
N PHE A 121 21.75 -1.30 2.99
CA PHE A 121 22.87 -0.77 2.21
C PHE A 121 22.42 -0.04 0.95
N GLU A 122 21.39 -0.50 0.29
CA GLU A 122 20.80 0.14 -0.90
C GLU A 122 20.27 1.54 -0.56
N LEU A 123 19.46 1.64 0.49
CA LEU A 123 18.73 2.87 0.84
C LEU A 123 19.55 3.89 1.62
N THR A 124 20.76 3.52 2.07
CA THR A 124 21.54 4.37 2.97
C THR A 124 22.96 4.53 2.42
N GLN A 125 23.08 5.35 1.39
CA GLN A 125 24.40 5.68 0.80
C GLN A 125 24.60 7.19 0.79
N PRO A 126 25.79 7.64 1.26
CA PRO A 126 26.85 6.86 1.93
C PRO A 126 26.42 6.35 3.30
N MET A 127 26.87 5.12 3.67
CA MET A 127 26.54 4.53 4.96
C MET A 127 27.09 5.38 6.11
N PRO A 128 26.25 5.80 7.08
CA PRO A 128 26.69 6.56 8.24
C PRO A 128 27.73 5.80 9.08
N ARG A 129 28.67 6.52 9.67
CA ARG A 129 29.70 5.96 10.54
C ARG A 129 29.38 6.14 12.04
N ASP A 130 28.57 7.14 12.35
CA ASP A 130 28.15 7.43 13.72
C ASP A 130 26.94 6.58 14.15
N VAL A 131 26.75 6.47 15.45
CA VAL A 131 25.70 5.62 16.06
C VAL A 131 24.30 6.11 15.67
N ASN A 132 24.06 7.41 15.71
CA ASN A 132 22.74 7.97 15.45
C ASN A 132 22.32 7.78 13.97
N GLY A 133 23.25 7.98 13.05
CA GLY A 133 23.06 7.73 11.64
C GLY A 133 22.75 6.26 11.34
N LEU A 134 23.47 5.33 11.98
CA LEU A 134 23.20 3.88 11.86
C LEU A 134 21.85 3.51 12.45
N VAL A 135 21.45 4.09 13.57
CA VAL A 135 20.10 3.91 14.12
C VAL A 135 19.05 4.42 13.13
N ALA A 136 19.27 5.59 12.53
CA ALA A 136 18.36 6.15 11.53
C ALA A 136 18.27 5.25 10.29
N ALA A 137 19.39 4.74 9.79
CA ALA A 137 19.44 3.80 8.66
C ALA A 137 18.62 2.52 8.88
N ILE A 138 18.53 2.04 10.12
CA ILE A 138 17.78 0.82 10.44
C ILE A 138 16.33 1.13 10.80
N LYS A 139 16.06 2.24 11.50
CA LYS A 139 14.74 2.56 12.06
C LYS A 139 13.91 3.51 11.23
N ASN A 140 14.50 4.16 10.24
CA ASN A 140 13.85 5.24 9.48
C ASN A 140 14.50 5.44 8.11
N ALA A 141 14.90 4.34 7.44
CA ALA A 141 15.52 4.40 6.13
C ALA A 141 14.60 5.10 5.10
N PRO A 142 15.11 6.03 4.30
CA PRO A 142 14.35 6.64 3.24
C PRO A 142 14.10 5.63 2.12
N LEU A 143 12.87 5.55 1.62
CA LEU A 143 12.50 4.75 0.46
C LEU A 143 11.90 5.70 -0.59
N PRO A 144 12.69 6.16 -1.56
CA PRO A 144 12.19 6.99 -2.66
C PRO A 144 11.20 6.22 -3.51
N LEU A 145 10.07 6.84 -3.83
CA LEU A 145 9.01 6.24 -4.63
C LEU A 145 8.89 6.99 -5.96
N VAL A 146 8.69 6.26 -7.04
CA VAL A 146 8.46 6.83 -8.38
C VAL A 146 6.96 7.04 -8.61
N GLY A 147 6.13 6.05 -8.27
CA GLY A 147 4.69 6.07 -8.48
C GLY A 147 4.10 4.66 -8.41
N PRO A 148 2.79 4.51 -8.63
CA PRO A 148 2.18 3.18 -8.71
C PRO A 148 2.62 2.42 -9.96
N TYR A 149 2.51 1.10 -9.93
CA TYR A 149 2.58 0.29 -11.15
C TYR A 149 1.42 0.66 -12.09
N PRO A 150 1.53 0.33 -13.39
CA PRO A 150 0.45 0.50 -14.34
C PRO A 150 -0.87 -0.14 -13.90
N MET A 151 -1.98 0.38 -14.41
CA MET A 151 -3.35 -0.03 -14.05
C MET A 151 -3.60 -1.52 -14.31
N ASP A 152 -3.03 -2.09 -15.34
CA ASP A 152 -3.16 -3.50 -15.72
C ASP A 152 -2.49 -4.47 -14.73
N GLN A 153 -1.65 -3.95 -13.83
CA GLN A 153 -1.03 -4.71 -12.73
C GLN A 153 -1.73 -4.49 -11.38
N ALA A 154 -2.82 -3.72 -11.36
CA ALA A 154 -3.56 -3.47 -10.15
C ALA A 154 -4.49 -4.65 -9.80
N ILE A 155 -4.56 -5.00 -8.51
CA ILE A 155 -5.50 -6.02 -8.00
C ILE A 155 -6.93 -5.46 -7.97
N SER A 156 -7.08 -4.15 -7.76
CA SER A 156 -8.36 -3.44 -7.74
C SER A 156 -8.18 -2.01 -8.24
N THR A 157 -9.29 -1.32 -8.47
CA THR A 157 -9.32 0.10 -8.84
C THR A 157 -10.02 0.93 -7.78
N ALA A 158 -9.65 2.20 -7.69
CA ALA A 158 -10.43 3.25 -7.05
C ALA A 158 -10.99 4.17 -8.15
N GLY A 159 -11.99 4.97 -7.84
CA GLY A 159 -12.75 5.73 -8.83
C GLY A 159 -14.04 5.03 -9.21
N GLY A 160 -14.80 5.61 -10.13
CA GLY A 160 -16.10 5.10 -10.56
C GLY A 160 -17.25 6.07 -10.28
N VAL A 161 -18.47 5.58 -10.18
CA VAL A 161 -19.67 6.39 -9.95
C VAL A 161 -19.60 7.02 -8.55
N MET A 162 -19.62 8.35 -8.53
CA MET A 162 -19.55 9.10 -7.25
C MET A 162 -20.79 8.88 -6.40
N TRP A 163 -20.61 8.81 -5.09
CA TRP A 163 -21.71 8.63 -4.12
C TRP A 163 -22.78 9.71 -4.22
N GLU A 164 -22.37 10.93 -4.54
CA GLU A 164 -23.27 12.09 -4.75
C GLU A 164 -24.20 11.91 -5.95
N ALA A 165 -23.84 11.06 -6.91
CA ALA A 165 -24.68 10.71 -8.07
C ALA A 165 -25.76 9.67 -7.73
N LEU A 166 -25.69 9.05 -6.54
CA LEU A 166 -26.59 7.98 -6.12
C LEU A 166 -27.59 8.46 -5.05
N THR A 167 -28.77 7.82 -5.05
CA THR A 167 -29.69 7.89 -3.92
C THR A 167 -29.20 6.98 -2.78
N PRO A 168 -29.79 7.05 -1.56
CA PRO A 168 -29.48 6.10 -0.47
C PRO A 168 -29.71 4.63 -0.86
N GLU A 169 -30.56 4.37 -1.83
CA GLU A 169 -30.88 3.05 -2.38
C GLU A 169 -29.91 2.62 -3.49
N LEU A 170 -28.85 3.40 -3.76
CA LEU A 170 -27.88 3.18 -4.82
C LEU A 170 -28.42 3.28 -6.25
N MET A 171 -29.54 3.97 -6.44
CA MET A 171 -30.09 4.30 -7.75
C MET A 171 -29.43 5.59 -8.27
N LEU A 172 -29.14 5.66 -9.57
CA LEU A 172 -28.66 6.89 -10.21
C LEU A 172 -29.75 7.98 -10.14
N LYS A 173 -29.38 9.14 -9.59
CA LYS A 173 -30.29 10.31 -9.53
C LYS A 173 -30.69 10.81 -10.91
N SER A 174 -29.76 10.76 -11.88
CA SER A 174 -29.97 11.19 -13.26
C SER A 174 -30.70 10.16 -14.14
N HIS A 175 -30.76 8.90 -13.71
CA HIS A 175 -31.35 7.80 -14.47
C HIS A 175 -32.15 6.88 -13.55
N PRO A 176 -33.40 7.26 -13.18
CA PRO A 176 -34.26 6.41 -12.37
C PRO A 176 -34.43 5.01 -12.96
N GLY A 177 -34.34 3.98 -12.11
CA GLY A 177 -34.38 2.59 -12.50
C GLY A 177 -33.02 1.93 -12.76
N ILE A 178 -31.92 2.70 -12.77
CA ILE A 178 -30.54 2.18 -12.87
C ILE A 178 -29.88 2.23 -11.50
N PHE A 179 -29.35 1.09 -11.05
CA PHE A 179 -28.70 0.91 -9.76
C PHE A 179 -27.23 0.56 -9.94
N CYS A 180 -26.36 1.10 -9.08
CA CYS A 180 -24.92 0.87 -9.09
C CYS A 180 -24.49 0.23 -7.78
N ALA A 181 -23.60 -0.78 -7.84
CA ALA A 181 -23.08 -1.44 -6.64
C ALA A 181 -21.68 -2.01 -6.88
N GLY A 182 -20.99 -2.38 -5.81
CA GLY A 182 -19.66 -2.98 -5.90
C GLY A 182 -18.57 -1.99 -6.31
N GLU A 183 -17.56 -2.47 -7.02
CA GLU A 183 -16.41 -1.66 -7.44
C GLU A 183 -16.71 -0.61 -8.50
N MET A 184 -17.91 -0.62 -9.09
CA MET A 184 -18.30 0.47 -10.00
C MET A 184 -18.60 1.78 -9.28
N VAL A 185 -18.78 1.77 -7.96
CA VAL A 185 -18.96 2.96 -7.11
C VAL A 185 -17.62 3.45 -6.62
N ASP A 186 -17.41 4.77 -6.54
CA ASP A 186 -16.15 5.38 -6.14
C ASP A 186 -15.79 5.09 -4.69
N TRP A 187 -14.99 4.08 -4.49
CA TRP A 187 -14.39 3.75 -3.19
C TRP A 187 -13.20 2.81 -3.38
N GLU A 188 -12.39 2.67 -2.34
CA GLU A 188 -11.28 1.72 -2.31
C GLU A 188 -11.11 1.12 -0.90
N ALA A 189 -10.61 -0.11 -0.84
CA ALA A 189 -10.25 -0.78 0.40
C ALA A 189 -8.94 -1.55 0.22
N PRO A 190 -8.15 -1.75 1.32
CA PRO A 190 -6.99 -2.61 1.28
C PRO A 190 -7.41 -4.07 1.05
N THR A 191 -6.43 -4.92 0.70
CA THR A 191 -6.64 -6.37 0.64
C THR A 191 -7.03 -6.94 2.01
N GLY A 192 -7.67 -8.12 2.03
CA GLY A 192 -8.15 -8.76 3.27
C GLY A 192 -9.65 -9.02 3.29
N GLY A 193 -10.30 -9.07 2.12
CA GLY A 193 -11.73 -9.40 1.99
C GLY A 193 -12.68 -8.19 2.13
N TYR A 194 -12.17 -7.00 2.44
CA TYR A 194 -13.00 -5.80 2.62
C TYR A 194 -13.76 -5.43 1.34
N LEU A 195 -13.08 -5.48 0.19
CA LEU A 195 -13.67 -5.10 -1.09
C LEU A 195 -14.82 -6.03 -1.46
N ILE A 196 -14.61 -7.34 -1.43
CA ILE A 196 -15.65 -8.31 -1.75
C ILE A 196 -16.83 -8.27 -0.77
N THR A 197 -16.56 -8.04 0.52
CA THR A 197 -17.61 -7.90 1.53
C THR A 197 -18.52 -6.71 1.24
N ALA A 198 -17.96 -5.57 0.89
CA ALA A 198 -18.73 -4.39 0.52
C ALA A 198 -19.44 -4.54 -0.82
N CYS A 199 -18.83 -5.22 -1.80
CA CYS A 199 -19.50 -5.55 -3.08
C CYS A 199 -20.75 -6.40 -2.84
N LEU A 200 -20.67 -7.42 -1.99
CA LEU A 200 -21.82 -8.26 -1.63
C LEU A 200 -22.89 -7.47 -0.87
N ALA A 201 -22.47 -6.61 0.07
CA ALA A 201 -23.40 -5.78 0.86
C ALA A 201 -24.15 -4.77 -0.03
N THR A 202 -23.42 -4.02 -0.85
CA THR A 202 -23.99 -3.01 -1.77
C THR A 202 -24.82 -3.67 -2.87
N GLY A 203 -24.40 -4.82 -3.41
CA GLY A 203 -25.17 -5.60 -4.39
C GLY A 203 -26.51 -6.07 -3.82
N ARG A 204 -26.51 -6.61 -2.59
CA ARG A 204 -27.74 -6.99 -1.91
C ARG A 204 -28.66 -5.80 -1.64
N TRP A 205 -28.08 -4.67 -1.23
CA TRP A 205 -28.85 -3.45 -0.97
C TRP A 205 -29.50 -2.92 -2.24
N ALA A 206 -28.73 -2.72 -3.29
CA ALA A 206 -29.21 -2.26 -4.60
C ALA A 206 -30.25 -3.21 -5.21
N GLY A 207 -30.03 -4.53 -5.12
CA GLY A 207 -30.96 -5.52 -5.64
C GLY A 207 -32.33 -5.48 -4.96
N ARG A 208 -32.36 -5.31 -3.63
CA ARG A 208 -33.63 -5.12 -2.88
C ARG A 208 -34.32 -3.82 -3.27
N ALA A 209 -33.57 -2.75 -3.40
CA ALA A 209 -34.10 -1.45 -3.83
C ALA A 209 -34.68 -1.51 -5.26
N ALA A 210 -34.02 -2.18 -6.17
CA ALA A 210 -34.51 -2.39 -7.54
C ALA A 210 -35.83 -3.19 -7.57
N ALA A 211 -35.94 -4.24 -6.78
CA ALA A 211 -37.18 -5.00 -6.66
C ALA A 211 -38.34 -4.15 -6.13
N ASN A 212 -38.08 -3.34 -5.11
CA ASN A 212 -39.08 -2.40 -4.55
C ASN A 212 -39.49 -1.34 -5.58
N TYR A 213 -38.54 -0.80 -6.33
CA TYR A 213 -38.78 0.18 -7.39
C TYR A 213 -39.68 -0.38 -8.46
N LEU A 214 -39.41 -1.60 -8.97
CA LEU A 214 -40.22 -2.28 -9.98
C LEU A 214 -41.64 -2.55 -9.46
N SER A 215 -41.78 -2.99 -8.21
CA SER A 215 -43.08 -3.26 -7.59
C SER A 215 -43.94 -1.99 -7.43
N ALA A 216 -43.28 -0.84 -7.20
CA ALA A 216 -43.98 0.44 -7.09
C ALA A 216 -44.41 0.97 -8.46
N THR A 217 -43.55 0.84 -9.49
CA THR A 217 -43.84 1.32 -10.84
C THR A 217 -44.83 0.44 -11.61
N ALA A 218 -44.92 -0.86 -11.29
CA ALA A 218 -45.91 -1.77 -11.90
C ALA A 218 -47.35 -1.57 -11.40
N ARG A 219 -47.54 -0.72 -10.37
CA ARG A 219 -48.88 -0.41 -9.80
C ARG A 219 -49.44 0.93 -10.32
N LEU A 220 -48.69 1.62 -11.18
CA LEU A 220 -49.09 2.85 -11.87
C LEU A 220 -49.49 2.54 -13.31
#